data_64f69a7cc6d5c6770c2a322c55a83f1f
#
_entry.id   64f69a7cc6d5c6770c2a322c55a83f1f
#
_cell.length_a   1.000
_cell.length_b   1.000
_cell.length_c   1.000
_cell.angle_alpha   90.00
_cell.angle_beta   90.00
_cell.angle_gamma   90.00
#
_symmetry.space_group_name_H-M   'P 1'
#
loop_
_entity.id
_entity.type
_entity.pdbx_description
1 polymer ?
#
loop_
_entity_poly.entity_id
_entity_poly.type
_entity_poly.pdbx_seq_one_letter_code
_entity_poly.pdbx_strand_id
1 'polypeptide(L)'
;MPAPDEPISPPLSPQEREALLGISQGKTTAETACDMGVSDSTVKTYILRIGGKLGTSERASMVDLAYRRGHLDVPGPVDYAVELPKEQRTVLAGLAGGQTVQEIAASEKRPLDDVRKDARRLLRALGAASAAHAVTRGWQFRLLGPAIDRQNSGDVVAMAGQA
;
A
#
# COMPACT_ATOMS: atom_id res chain seq x y z
N MET A 1 26.27 -0.95 -1.62
CA MET A 1 26.09 -1.80 -2.80
C MET A 1 24.93 -2.74 -2.55
N PRO A 2 23.83 -2.66 -3.31
CA PRO A 2 22.79 -3.66 -3.13
C PRO A 2 23.38 -5.03 -3.46
N ALA A 3 23.05 -6.02 -2.64
CA ALA A 3 23.44 -7.39 -2.91
C ALA A 3 22.91 -7.78 -4.30
N PRO A 4 23.74 -8.36 -5.17
CA PRO A 4 23.35 -8.67 -6.55
C PRO A 4 22.32 -9.79 -6.67
N ASP A 5 21.78 -10.32 -5.59
CA ASP A 5 21.00 -11.56 -5.59
C ASP A 5 19.72 -11.51 -4.75
N GLU A 6 19.12 -10.34 -4.54
CA GLU A 6 17.70 -10.41 -4.21
C GLU A 6 16.98 -10.91 -5.45
N PRO A 7 16.17 -11.98 -5.35
CA PRO A 7 15.38 -12.40 -6.48
C PRO A 7 14.44 -11.25 -6.84
N ILE A 8 14.81 -10.55 -7.90
CA ILE A 8 13.95 -9.55 -8.51
C ILE A 8 12.65 -10.29 -8.79
N SER A 9 11.58 -9.87 -8.13
CA SER A 9 10.25 -10.43 -8.42
C SER A 9 10.07 -10.49 -9.92
N PRO A 10 9.45 -11.55 -10.46
CA PRO A 10 9.21 -11.61 -11.90
C PRO A 10 8.59 -10.29 -12.36
N PRO A 11 9.03 -9.72 -13.48
CA PRO A 11 8.49 -8.45 -13.94
C PRO A 11 6.99 -8.57 -14.21
N LEU A 12 6.25 -7.50 -13.90
CA LEU A 12 4.85 -7.42 -14.27
C LEU A 12 4.73 -7.24 -15.78
N SER A 13 3.77 -7.93 -16.40
CA SER A 13 3.44 -7.67 -17.81
C SER A 13 2.89 -6.27 -17.97
N PRO A 14 2.88 -5.70 -19.19
CA PRO A 14 2.27 -4.39 -19.43
C PRO A 14 0.80 -4.34 -18.99
N GLN A 15 0.02 -5.40 -19.20
CA GLN A 15 -1.38 -5.48 -18.82
C GLN A 15 -1.54 -5.58 -17.29
N GLU A 16 -0.70 -6.36 -16.62
CA GLU A 16 -0.69 -6.42 -15.15
C GLU A 16 -0.35 -5.06 -14.55
N ARG A 17 0.63 -4.38 -15.10
CA ARG A 17 1.03 -3.04 -14.66
C ARG A 17 -0.11 -2.04 -14.84
N GLU A 18 -0.79 -2.05 -15.99
CA GLU A 18 -1.94 -1.20 -16.27
C GLU A 18 -3.09 -1.46 -15.29
N ALA A 19 -3.41 -2.73 -15.03
CA ALA A 19 -4.41 -3.11 -14.06
C ALA A 19 -4.06 -2.59 -12.64
N LEU A 20 -2.82 -2.78 -12.20
CA LEU A 20 -2.38 -2.34 -10.88
C LEU A 20 -2.37 -0.82 -10.79
N LEU A 21 -2.00 -0.11 -11.85
CA LEU A 21 -2.06 1.34 -11.91
C LEU A 21 -3.48 1.85 -11.67
N GLY A 22 -4.49 1.25 -12.33
CA GLY A 22 -5.89 1.60 -12.10
C GLY A 22 -6.31 1.39 -10.64
N ILE A 23 -5.96 0.26 -10.05
CA ILE A 23 -6.23 -0.04 -8.64
C ILE A 23 -5.53 0.98 -7.72
N SER A 24 -4.29 1.35 -8.01
CA SER A 24 -3.54 2.34 -7.24
C SER A 24 -4.17 3.73 -7.25
N GLN A 25 -4.93 4.05 -8.27
CA GLN A 25 -5.65 5.32 -8.42
C GLN A 25 -7.04 5.32 -7.80
N GLY A 26 -7.42 4.24 -7.14
CA GLY A 26 -8.71 4.11 -6.47
C GLY A 26 -9.84 3.61 -7.34
N LYS A 27 -9.55 3.16 -8.56
CA LYS A 27 -10.54 2.58 -9.45
C LYS A 27 -10.98 1.20 -8.96
N THR A 28 -12.25 0.90 -9.14
CA THR A 28 -12.80 -0.43 -8.92
C THR A 28 -12.31 -1.40 -10.00
N THR A 29 -12.51 -2.70 -9.78
CA THR A 29 -12.22 -3.71 -10.80
C THR A 29 -13.00 -3.42 -12.09
N ALA A 30 -14.28 -3.05 -11.98
CA ALA A 30 -15.13 -2.74 -13.13
C ALA A 30 -14.64 -1.49 -13.89
N GLU A 31 -14.27 -0.43 -13.18
CA GLU A 31 -13.73 0.79 -13.80
C GLU A 31 -12.39 0.51 -14.50
N THR A 32 -11.52 -0.25 -13.87
CA THR A 32 -10.23 -0.67 -14.45
C THR A 32 -10.46 -1.52 -15.71
N ALA A 33 -11.38 -2.47 -15.65
CA ALA A 33 -11.74 -3.30 -16.80
C ALA A 33 -12.27 -2.46 -17.97
N CYS A 34 -13.13 -1.51 -17.68
CA CYS A 34 -13.68 -0.58 -18.68
C CYS A 34 -12.55 0.22 -19.36
N ASP A 35 -11.65 0.80 -18.58
CA ASP A 35 -10.52 1.58 -19.10
C ASP A 35 -9.58 0.73 -19.97
N MET A 36 -9.36 -0.52 -19.60
CA MET A 36 -8.50 -1.44 -20.32
C MET A 36 -9.19 -2.11 -21.52
N GLY A 37 -10.51 -1.98 -21.65
CA GLY A 37 -11.29 -2.66 -22.69
C GLY A 37 -11.31 -4.18 -22.51
N VAL A 38 -11.32 -4.67 -21.29
CA VAL A 38 -11.37 -6.10 -20.95
C VAL A 38 -12.52 -6.39 -19.99
N SER A 39 -12.77 -7.66 -19.68
CA SER A 39 -13.78 -8.05 -18.71
C SER A 39 -13.27 -7.91 -17.28
N ASP A 40 -14.20 -7.81 -16.30
CA ASP A 40 -13.89 -7.82 -14.88
C ASP A 40 -13.09 -9.07 -14.48
N SER A 41 -13.46 -10.22 -15.02
CA SER A 41 -12.77 -11.48 -14.76
C SER A 41 -11.32 -11.46 -15.25
N THR A 42 -11.04 -10.79 -16.34
CA THR A 42 -9.68 -10.60 -16.85
C THR A 42 -8.85 -9.76 -15.89
N VAL A 43 -9.39 -8.64 -15.38
CA VAL A 43 -8.71 -7.82 -14.38
C VAL A 43 -8.45 -8.62 -13.10
N LYS A 44 -9.43 -9.39 -12.63
CA LYS A 44 -9.24 -10.28 -11.47
C LYS A 44 -8.10 -11.28 -11.68
N THR A 45 -7.99 -11.83 -12.89
CA THR A 45 -6.88 -12.73 -13.25
C THR A 45 -5.54 -12.01 -13.20
N TYR A 46 -5.45 -10.79 -13.71
CA TYR A 46 -4.23 -9.98 -13.60
C TYR A 46 -3.86 -9.72 -12.13
N ILE A 47 -4.83 -9.37 -11.29
CA ILE A 47 -4.58 -9.13 -9.86
C ILE A 47 -4.07 -10.40 -9.17
N LEU A 48 -4.63 -11.57 -9.47
CA LEU A 48 -4.13 -12.84 -8.94
C LEU A 48 -2.68 -13.11 -9.36
N ARG A 49 -2.33 -12.87 -10.62
CA ARG A 49 -0.96 -13.03 -11.12
C ARG A 49 0.01 -12.06 -10.45
N ILE A 50 -0.39 -10.81 -10.30
CA ILE A 50 0.39 -9.79 -9.57
C ILE A 50 0.65 -10.26 -8.15
N GLY A 51 -0.38 -10.71 -7.45
CA GLY A 51 -0.25 -11.25 -6.10
C GLY A 51 0.73 -12.40 -6.00
N GLY A 52 0.68 -13.32 -6.95
CA GLY A 52 1.64 -14.42 -7.04
C GLY A 52 3.08 -13.95 -7.25
N LYS A 53 3.28 -12.95 -8.08
CA LYS A 53 4.60 -12.37 -8.37
C LYS A 53 5.16 -11.55 -7.20
N LEU A 54 4.30 -10.81 -6.50
CA LEU A 54 4.70 -9.94 -5.39
C LEU A 54 4.64 -10.63 -4.01
N GLY A 55 4.01 -11.79 -3.93
CA GLY A 55 3.93 -12.56 -2.68
C GLY A 55 2.89 -12.03 -1.70
N THR A 56 1.82 -11.42 -2.16
CA THR A 56 0.73 -10.89 -1.32
C THR A 56 -0.62 -11.05 -2.02
N SER A 57 -1.67 -11.23 -1.22
CA SER A 57 -3.05 -11.27 -1.70
C SER A 57 -3.80 -9.94 -1.51
N GLU A 58 -3.23 -8.99 -0.77
CA GLU A 58 -3.87 -7.71 -0.47
C GLU A 58 -3.49 -6.65 -1.52
N ARG A 59 -4.50 -6.02 -2.12
CA ARG A 59 -4.28 -5.00 -3.17
C ARG A 59 -3.44 -3.82 -2.67
N ALA A 60 -3.66 -3.39 -1.42
CA ALA A 60 -2.91 -2.30 -0.82
C ALA A 60 -1.41 -2.61 -0.76
N SER A 61 -1.03 -3.81 -0.35
CA SER A 61 0.37 -4.22 -0.30
C SER A 61 0.95 -4.48 -1.69
N MET A 62 0.15 -4.91 -2.66
CA MET A 62 0.60 -4.98 -4.06
C MET A 62 1.07 -3.62 -4.56
N VAL A 63 0.32 -2.57 -4.27
CA VAL A 63 0.66 -1.20 -4.67
C VAL A 63 1.94 -0.73 -3.96
N ASP A 64 2.04 -0.95 -2.66
CA ASP A 64 3.24 -0.58 -1.90
C ASP A 64 4.49 -1.30 -2.41
N LEU A 65 4.42 -2.60 -2.59
CA LEU A 65 5.52 -3.40 -3.14
C LEU A 65 5.89 -2.99 -4.57
N ALA A 66 4.90 -2.66 -5.39
CA ALA A 66 5.15 -2.19 -6.75
C ALA A 66 5.95 -0.89 -6.78
N TYR A 67 5.65 0.04 -5.89
CA TYR A 67 6.45 1.27 -5.75
C TYR A 67 7.86 0.96 -5.22
N ARG A 68 7.97 0.14 -4.19
CA ARG A 68 9.27 -0.22 -3.57
C ARG A 68 10.21 -0.95 -4.52
N ARG A 69 9.66 -1.81 -5.37
CA ARG A 69 10.43 -2.65 -6.30
C ARG A 69 10.53 -2.07 -7.72
N GLY A 70 9.98 -0.87 -7.95
CA GLY A 70 10.07 -0.19 -9.24
C GLY A 70 9.17 -0.74 -10.34
N HIS A 71 8.14 -1.52 -10.00
CA HIS A 71 7.14 -1.99 -10.98
C HIS A 71 6.16 -0.89 -11.40
N LEU A 72 5.92 0.08 -10.52
CA LEU A 72 5.19 1.31 -10.80
C LEU A 72 6.07 2.51 -10.47
N ASP A 73 5.88 3.59 -11.21
CA ASP A 73 6.53 4.85 -10.90
C ASP A 73 5.95 5.42 -9.59
N VAL A 74 6.82 5.82 -8.69
CA VAL A 74 6.41 6.44 -7.43
C VAL A 74 5.67 7.75 -7.74
N PRO A 75 4.47 7.96 -7.18
CA PRO A 75 3.71 9.16 -7.46
C PRO A 75 4.42 10.40 -6.93
N GLY A 76 4.32 11.50 -7.67
CA GLY A 76 4.89 12.77 -7.26
C GLY A 76 4.31 13.28 -5.94
N PRO A 77 5.10 14.03 -5.14
CA PRO A 77 4.62 14.57 -3.87
C PRO A 77 3.52 15.60 -4.09
N VAL A 78 2.63 15.73 -3.10
CA VAL A 78 1.65 16.81 -3.05
C VAL A 78 2.20 18.02 -2.30
N ASP A 79 1.70 19.21 -2.61
CA ASP A 79 2.23 20.48 -2.11
C ASP A 79 1.76 20.83 -0.69
N TYR A 80 0.95 19.99 -0.07
CA TYR A 80 0.44 20.22 1.29
C TYR A 80 0.65 18.99 2.15
N ALA A 81 0.81 19.22 3.46
CA ALA A 81 1.01 18.15 4.42
C ALA A 81 -0.34 17.70 5.00
N VAL A 82 -0.43 16.42 5.30
CA VAL A 82 -1.52 15.83 6.08
C VAL A 82 -0.94 15.27 7.37
N GLU A 83 -1.48 15.67 8.49
CA GLU A 83 -1.16 15.08 9.78
C GLU A 83 -2.21 14.03 10.11
N LEU A 84 -1.75 12.81 10.36
CA LEU A 84 -2.60 11.71 10.79
C LEU A 84 -2.38 11.40 12.25
N PRO A 85 -3.46 11.18 13.04
CA PRO A 85 -3.32 10.58 14.36
C PRO A 85 -2.56 9.26 14.30
N LYS A 86 -1.89 8.90 15.39
CA LYS A 86 -1.09 7.68 15.50
C LYS A 86 -1.88 6.43 15.06
N GLU A 87 -3.14 6.32 15.48
CA GLU A 87 -4.00 5.17 15.18
C GLU A 87 -4.23 5.03 13.68
N GLN A 88 -4.42 6.14 12.97
CA GLN A 88 -4.59 6.14 11.51
C GLN A 88 -3.26 5.82 10.79
N ARG A 89 -2.14 6.32 11.29
CA ARG A 89 -0.81 5.96 10.74
C ARG A 89 -0.53 4.47 10.89
N THR A 90 -0.89 3.89 12.03
CA THR A 90 -0.76 2.45 12.28
C THR A 90 -1.60 1.64 11.29
N VAL A 91 -2.84 2.06 11.03
CA VAL A 91 -3.70 1.41 10.03
C VAL A 91 -3.08 1.50 8.63
N LEU A 92 -2.60 2.68 8.25
CA LEU A 92 -1.96 2.86 6.94
C LEU A 92 -0.74 1.95 6.76
N ALA A 93 0.13 1.89 7.75
CA ALA A 93 1.30 1.02 7.73
C ALA A 93 0.92 -0.47 7.66
N GLY A 94 -0.10 -0.87 8.40
CA GLY A 94 -0.61 -2.25 8.38
C GLY A 94 -1.17 -2.64 7.01
N LEU A 95 -1.98 -1.77 6.41
CA LEU A 95 -2.54 -2.00 5.07
C LEU A 95 -1.43 -2.11 4.01
N ALA A 96 -0.45 -1.21 4.05
CA ALA A 96 0.69 -1.25 3.14
C ALA A 96 1.53 -2.53 3.33
N GLY A 97 1.60 -3.04 4.54
CA GLY A 97 2.30 -4.29 4.87
C GLY A 97 1.52 -5.57 4.56
N GLY A 98 0.30 -5.46 4.03
CA GLY A 98 -0.51 -6.61 3.65
C GLY A 98 -1.42 -7.14 4.74
N GLN A 99 -1.58 -6.43 5.85
CA GLN A 99 -2.51 -6.81 6.90
C GLN A 99 -3.95 -6.41 6.54
N THR A 100 -4.89 -7.25 6.92
CA THR A 100 -6.32 -6.90 6.92
C THR A 100 -6.62 -6.03 8.16
N VAL A 101 -7.77 -5.35 8.15
CA VAL A 101 -8.23 -4.59 9.32
C VAL A 101 -8.36 -5.47 10.56
N GLN A 102 -8.78 -6.73 10.38
CA GLN A 102 -8.88 -7.71 11.46
C GLN A 102 -7.50 -8.06 12.05
N GLU A 103 -6.52 -8.26 11.19
CA GLU A 103 -5.14 -8.56 11.61
C GLU A 103 -4.50 -7.36 12.33
N ILE A 104 -4.76 -6.14 11.85
CA ILE A 104 -4.32 -4.91 12.52
C ILE A 104 -4.94 -4.81 13.91
N ALA A 105 -6.25 -5.04 14.04
CA ALA A 105 -6.95 -5.03 15.33
C ALA A 105 -6.34 -6.04 16.30
N ALA A 106 -6.05 -7.25 15.83
CA ALA A 106 -5.42 -8.29 16.64
C ALA A 106 -4.01 -7.91 17.08
N SER A 107 -3.17 -7.40 16.17
CA SER A 107 -1.78 -7.01 16.48
C SER A 107 -1.71 -5.80 17.42
N GLU A 108 -2.63 -4.86 17.29
CA GLU A 108 -2.71 -3.67 18.14
C GLU A 108 -3.50 -3.91 19.44
N LYS A 109 -4.09 -5.08 19.61
CA LYS A 109 -4.95 -5.43 20.75
C LYS A 109 -6.07 -4.42 20.96
N ARG A 110 -6.72 -4.03 19.87
CA ARG A 110 -7.81 -3.06 19.84
C ARG A 110 -9.10 -3.67 19.31
N PRO A 111 -10.27 -3.18 19.75
CA PRO A 111 -11.54 -3.63 19.18
C PRO A 111 -11.58 -3.42 17.66
N LEU A 112 -12.09 -4.42 16.95
CA LEU A 112 -12.20 -4.38 15.48
C LEU A 112 -12.99 -3.17 14.98
N ASP A 113 -14.08 -2.82 15.66
CA ASP A 113 -14.92 -1.68 15.26
C ASP A 113 -14.19 -0.34 15.37
N ASP A 114 -13.30 -0.20 16.34
CA ASP A 114 -12.48 1.01 16.49
C ASP A 114 -11.46 1.11 15.35
N VAL A 115 -10.81 0.01 15.00
CA VAL A 115 -9.87 -0.03 13.87
C VAL A 115 -10.60 0.21 12.55
N ARG A 116 -11.81 -0.31 12.38
CA ARG A 116 -12.65 -0.01 11.21
C ARG A 116 -12.99 1.47 11.09
N LYS A 117 -13.30 2.13 12.23
CA LYS A 117 -13.54 3.58 12.26
C LYS A 117 -12.29 4.35 11.86
N ASP A 118 -11.14 3.97 12.39
CA ASP A 118 -9.86 4.59 12.04
C ASP A 118 -9.53 4.40 10.55
N ALA A 119 -9.80 3.23 10.00
CA ALA A 119 -9.63 2.98 8.56
C ALA A 119 -10.51 3.91 7.72
N ARG A 120 -11.78 4.09 8.07
CA ARG A 120 -12.68 5.01 7.37
C ARG A 120 -12.21 6.47 7.49
N ARG A 121 -11.76 6.89 8.66
CA ARG A 121 -11.20 8.24 8.89
C ARG A 121 -9.93 8.45 8.10
N LEU A 122 -9.07 7.42 8.01
CA LEU A 122 -7.85 7.44 7.20
C LEU A 122 -8.18 7.70 5.73
N LEU A 123 -9.12 6.96 5.15
CA LEU A 123 -9.52 7.15 3.76
C LEU A 123 -10.02 8.57 3.50
N ARG A 124 -10.82 9.13 4.40
CA ARG A 124 -11.29 10.51 4.30
C ARG A 124 -10.16 11.52 4.39
N ALA A 125 -9.26 11.35 5.35
CA ALA A 125 -8.13 12.26 5.56
C ALA A 125 -7.20 12.30 4.34
N LEU A 126 -7.01 11.17 3.68
CA LEU A 126 -6.15 11.06 2.50
C LEU A 126 -6.90 11.36 1.18
N GLY A 127 -8.22 11.51 1.22
CA GLY A 127 -9.03 11.62 0.00
C GLY A 127 -8.95 10.36 -0.85
N ALA A 128 -8.90 9.19 -0.21
CA ALA A 128 -8.72 7.90 -0.88
C ALA A 128 -10.05 7.17 -1.04
N ALA A 129 -10.24 6.53 -2.19
CA ALA A 129 -11.44 5.76 -2.52
C ALA A 129 -11.36 4.30 -2.06
N SER A 130 -10.15 3.81 -1.73
CA SER A 130 -9.89 2.42 -1.36
C SER A 130 -8.62 2.33 -0.51
N ALA A 131 -8.38 1.16 0.11
CA ALA A 131 -7.14 0.89 0.83
C ALA A 131 -5.91 1.00 -0.10
N ALA A 132 -6.00 0.47 -1.30
CA ALA A 132 -4.93 0.58 -2.30
C ALA A 132 -4.64 2.03 -2.68
N HIS A 133 -5.68 2.85 -2.88
CA HIS A 133 -5.53 4.27 -3.15
C HIS A 133 -4.95 5.02 -1.94
N ALA A 134 -5.32 4.61 -0.72
CA ALA A 134 -4.74 5.17 0.50
C ALA A 134 -3.22 4.95 0.56
N VAL A 135 -2.72 3.82 0.11
CA VAL A 135 -1.28 3.55 0.01
C VAL A 135 -0.62 4.53 -0.98
N THR A 136 -1.20 4.72 -2.16
CA THR A 136 -0.71 5.72 -3.13
C THR A 136 -0.67 7.12 -2.52
N ARG A 137 -1.76 7.52 -1.85
CA ARG A 137 -1.83 8.82 -1.16
C ARG A 137 -0.78 8.90 -0.05
N GLY A 138 -0.58 7.80 0.69
CA GLY A 138 0.46 7.72 1.71
C GLY A 138 1.87 7.97 1.16
N TRP A 139 2.17 7.46 -0.02
CA TRP A 139 3.42 7.75 -0.71
C TRP A 139 3.51 9.21 -1.16
N GLN A 140 2.42 9.77 -1.70
CA GLN A 140 2.36 11.18 -2.12
C GLN A 140 2.55 12.15 -0.94
N PHE A 141 1.97 11.84 0.21
CA PHE A 141 2.13 12.64 1.43
C PHE A 141 3.41 12.32 2.21
N ARG A 142 4.26 11.42 1.70
CA ARG A 142 5.50 10.97 2.37
C ARG A 142 5.25 10.35 3.75
N LEU A 143 4.10 9.71 3.91
CA LEU A 143 3.75 8.92 5.10
C LEU A 143 4.23 7.47 4.98
N LEU A 144 4.52 7.03 3.77
CA LEU A 144 5.06 5.72 3.41
C LEU A 144 6.27 5.90 2.52
N GLY A 145 7.16 4.94 2.54
CA GLY A 145 8.32 4.89 1.67
C GLY A 145 9.61 4.56 2.43
N PRO A 146 10.71 4.28 1.71
CA PRO A 146 11.96 3.81 2.32
C PRO A 146 12.58 4.78 3.33
N ALA A 147 12.37 6.09 3.16
CA ALA A 147 12.90 7.10 4.08
C ALA A 147 12.18 7.05 5.45
N ILE A 148 10.87 6.78 5.44
CA ILE A 148 10.05 6.67 6.66
C ILE A 148 10.43 5.41 7.43
N ASP A 149 10.65 4.30 6.74
CA ASP A 149 11.06 3.04 7.36
C ASP A 149 12.40 3.19 8.09
N ARG A 150 13.32 3.96 7.52
CA ARG A 150 14.61 4.25 8.17
C ARG A 150 14.47 5.10 9.44
N GLN A 151 13.56 6.07 9.44
CA GLN A 151 13.28 6.88 10.62
C GLN A 151 12.69 6.03 11.73
N ASN A 152 11.72 5.19 11.43
CA ASN A 152 11.11 4.28 12.40
C ASN A 152 12.11 3.26 12.94
N SER A 153 12.99 2.74 12.11
CA SER A 153 14.06 1.82 12.53
C SER A 153 15.14 2.53 13.37
N GLY A 154 15.45 3.77 13.04
CA GLY A 154 16.38 4.60 13.79
C GLY A 154 15.88 4.93 15.19
N ASP A 155 14.61 5.25 15.33
CA ASP A 155 13.99 5.54 16.62
C ASP A 155 13.97 4.31 17.54
N VAL A 156 13.71 3.14 16.99
CA VAL A 156 13.76 1.87 17.74
C VAL A 156 15.19 1.56 18.21
N VAL A 157 16.19 1.78 17.36
CA VAL A 157 17.61 1.57 17.73
C VAL A 157 18.07 2.59 18.75
N ALA A 158 17.64 3.84 18.66
CA ALA A 158 17.96 4.89 19.63
C ALA A 158 17.36 4.59 21.01
N MET A 159 16.15 4.06 21.10
CA MET A 159 15.53 3.63 22.36
C MET A 159 16.23 2.40 22.97
N ALA A 160 16.69 1.46 22.18
CA ALA A 160 17.44 0.29 22.63
C ALA A 160 18.84 0.66 23.15
N GLY A 161 19.44 1.75 22.66
CA GLY A 161 20.76 2.24 23.10
C GLY A 161 20.75 3.06 24.39
N GLN A 162 19.60 3.35 24.98
CA GLN A 162 19.45 4.13 26.20
C GLN A 162 19.10 3.28 27.44
N ALA A 163 19.07 1.98 27.31
CA ALA A 163 18.82 1.06 28.42
C ALA A 163 20.12 0.72 29.19
#